data_964480080c08373f567b980bc0ef845a
#
_entry.id   964480080c08373f567b980bc0ef845a
#
_cell.length_a   1.000
_cell.length_b   1.000
_cell.length_c   1.000
_cell.angle_alpha   90.00
_cell.angle_beta   90.00
_cell.angle_gamma   90.00
#
_symmetry.space_group_name_H-M   'P 1'
#
loop_
_entity.id
_entity.type
_entity.pdbx_description
1 polymer ?
#
loop_
_entity_poly.entity_id
_entity_poly.type
_entity_poly.pdbx_seq_one_letter_code
_entity_poly.pdbx_strand_id
1 'polypeptide(L)'
;MKIIAVDDEKIALESLSNAIKTIVKEDEVLSFRYPEDALEYARENICDIAFLDIEMAGISGVELASELKKFNSEINIVFCTGYGNYRDAAFDLHASGYLMKPITPEKVKRELENLRRPIFEKKRLKVQAFGNFEAYADGKPLAFKYRRTKELLAYLVDRVGAMCTVGEITGIIFEDEGGREDYFQKLRRDLLSTLEDAGCIGAIIHKRGMLGVVVSEIQCDYYDCLSGKKDLANCYFGEYMSQYSFAEYTNAQLTSKVGIK
;
A
#
# COMPACT_ATOMS: atom_id res chain seq x y z
N MET A 1 -2.45 1.28 -8.49
CA MET A 1 -3.13 2.59 -8.40
C MET A 1 -3.76 2.87 -9.75
N LYS A 2 -5.05 3.22 -9.81
CA LYS A 2 -5.71 3.61 -11.06
C LYS A 2 -5.96 5.11 -11.06
N ILE A 3 -5.45 5.79 -12.08
CA ILE A 3 -5.57 7.24 -12.26
C ILE A 3 -6.39 7.52 -13.51
N ILE A 4 -7.39 8.37 -13.40
CA ILE A 4 -8.09 8.91 -14.56
C ILE A 4 -7.76 10.40 -14.77
N ALA A 5 -7.60 10.81 -16.00
CA ALA A 5 -7.40 12.19 -16.42
C ALA A 5 -8.53 12.56 -17.40
N VAL A 6 -9.24 13.65 -17.15
CA VAL A 6 -10.39 14.07 -17.95
C VAL A 6 -10.25 15.54 -18.34
N ASP A 7 -10.28 15.81 -19.65
CA ASP A 7 -10.17 17.16 -20.23
C ASP A 7 -10.70 17.09 -21.67
N ASP A 8 -11.67 17.91 -22.05
CA ASP A 8 -12.26 17.89 -23.40
C ASP A 8 -11.33 18.48 -24.47
N GLU A 9 -10.34 19.25 -24.06
CA GLU A 9 -9.27 19.76 -24.92
C GLU A 9 -8.16 18.72 -25.11
N LYS A 10 -8.04 18.16 -26.32
CA LYS A 10 -7.06 17.09 -26.63
C LYS A 10 -5.63 17.42 -26.22
N ILE A 11 -5.17 18.65 -26.49
CA ILE A 11 -3.77 19.06 -26.18
C ILE A 11 -3.55 19.17 -24.68
N ALA A 12 -4.52 19.69 -23.93
CA ALA A 12 -4.47 19.78 -22.48
C ALA A 12 -4.47 18.39 -21.85
N LEU A 13 -5.32 17.49 -22.31
CA LEU A 13 -5.39 16.09 -21.87
C LEU A 13 -4.06 15.33 -22.10
N GLU A 14 -3.48 15.48 -23.30
CA GLU A 14 -2.19 14.86 -23.62
C GLU A 14 -1.06 15.41 -22.71
N SER A 15 -1.04 16.74 -22.50
CA SER A 15 -0.07 17.39 -21.61
C SER A 15 -0.21 16.90 -20.17
N LEU A 16 -1.43 16.85 -19.63
CA LEU A 16 -1.73 16.35 -18.29
C LEU A 16 -1.33 14.88 -18.15
N SER A 17 -1.73 14.04 -19.09
CA SER A 17 -1.43 12.61 -19.06
C SER A 17 0.06 12.32 -19.11
N ASN A 18 0.81 13.05 -19.94
CA ASN A 18 2.25 12.92 -20.02
C ASN A 18 2.93 13.39 -18.73
N ALA A 19 2.47 14.48 -18.12
CA ALA A 19 2.99 14.95 -16.85
C ALA A 19 2.77 13.91 -15.73
N ILE A 20 1.60 13.28 -15.67
CA ILE A 20 1.30 12.22 -14.70
C ILE A 20 2.21 10.99 -14.96
N LYS A 21 2.28 10.50 -16.19
CA LYS A 21 3.09 9.32 -16.57
C LYS A 21 4.60 9.50 -16.33
N THR A 22 5.08 10.73 -16.28
CA THR A 22 6.48 11.02 -15.93
C THR A 22 6.76 10.75 -14.46
N ILE A 23 5.78 10.93 -13.59
CA ILE A 23 5.92 10.78 -12.14
C ILE A 23 5.51 9.37 -11.68
N VAL A 24 4.46 8.81 -12.27
CA VAL A 24 3.82 7.56 -11.83
C VAL A 24 4.04 6.51 -12.91
N LYS A 25 5.25 5.90 -12.92
CA LYS A 25 5.69 5.00 -14.00
C LYS A 25 5.01 3.64 -14.02
N GLU A 26 4.55 3.15 -12.88
CA GLU A 26 3.99 1.79 -12.71
C GLU A 26 2.46 1.79 -12.69
N ASP A 27 1.83 2.95 -12.66
CA ASP A 27 0.40 3.05 -12.50
C ASP A 27 -0.34 3.16 -13.84
N GLU A 28 -1.53 2.61 -13.87
CA GLU A 28 -2.43 2.70 -15.01
C GLU A 28 -3.05 4.11 -15.06
N VAL A 29 -2.63 4.93 -16.02
CA VAL A 29 -3.17 6.26 -16.31
C VAL A 29 -4.07 6.19 -17.53
N LEU A 30 -5.36 6.41 -17.34
CA LEU A 30 -6.38 6.43 -18.39
C LEU A 30 -6.82 7.85 -18.66
N SER A 31 -7.00 8.19 -19.92
CA SER A 31 -7.32 9.53 -20.38
C SER A 31 -8.66 9.53 -21.10
N PHE A 32 -9.55 10.41 -20.70
CA PHE A 32 -10.90 10.53 -21.25
C PHE A 32 -11.13 11.96 -21.75
N ARG A 33 -11.62 12.11 -22.98
CA ARG A 33 -12.03 13.40 -23.52
C ARG A 33 -13.47 13.77 -23.16
N TYR A 34 -14.27 12.76 -22.86
CA TYR A 34 -15.68 12.93 -22.53
C TYR A 34 -15.92 12.50 -21.10
N PRO A 35 -16.53 13.35 -20.25
CA PRO A 35 -16.83 13.02 -18.86
C PRO A 35 -17.68 11.75 -18.71
N GLU A 36 -18.58 11.50 -19.67
CA GLU A 36 -19.47 10.34 -19.69
C GLU A 36 -18.69 9.02 -19.78
N ASP A 37 -17.64 8.98 -20.61
CA ASP A 37 -16.79 7.79 -20.77
C ASP A 37 -16.02 7.51 -19.47
N ALA A 38 -15.59 8.57 -18.78
CA ALA A 38 -14.93 8.44 -17.48
C ALA A 38 -15.89 7.91 -16.40
N LEU A 39 -17.16 8.33 -16.41
CA LEU A 39 -18.19 7.82 -15.51
C LEU A 39 -18.53 6.35 -15.79
N GLU A 40 -18.66 5.98 -17.05
CA GLU A 40 -18.92 4.59 -17.45
C GLU A 40 -17.78 3.68 -16.96
N TYR A 41 -16.53 4.09 -17.19
CA TYR A 41 -15.38 3.36 -16.70
C TYR A 41 -15.35 3.23 -15.17
N ALA A 42 -15.66 4.32 -14.44
CA ALA A 42 -15.61 4.34 -12.98
C ALA A 42 -16.73 3.52 -12.31
N ARG A 43 -17.81 3.20 -13.02
CA ARG A 43 -18.85 2.29 -12.51
C ARG A 43 -18.36 0.86 -12.32
N GLU A 44 -17.46 0.41 -13.21
CA GLU A 44 -16.94 -0.96 -13.20
C GLU A 44 -15.54 -1.06 -12.57
N ASN A 45 -14.88 0.09 -12.36
CA ASN A 45 -13.50 0.14 -11.93
C ASN A 45 -13.30 1.10 -10.75
N ILE A 46 -12.62 0.64 -9.71
CA ILE A 46 -12.23 1.52 -8.60
C ILE A 46 -11.08 2.40 -9.07
N CYS A 47 -11.30 3.72 -9.11
CA CYS A 47 -10.30 4.73 -9.41
C CYS A 47 -9.79 5.34 -8.11
N ASP A 48 -8.47 5.48 -7.97
CA ASP A 48 -7.83 6.02 -6.76
C ASP A 48 -7.66 7.54 -6.84
N ILE A 49 -7.40 8.07 -8.06
CA ILE A 49 -7.26 9.51 -8.33
C ILE A 49 -8.00 9.88 -9.61
N ALA A 50 -8.62 11.05 -9.60
CA ALA A 50 -9.14 11.70 -10.80
C ALA A 50 -8.55 13.11 -10.94
N PHE A 51 -7.84 13.36 -12.03
CA PHE A 51 -7.45 14.70 -12.48
C PHE A 51 -8.50 15.20 -13.47
N LEU A 52 -9.18 16.29 -13.12
CA LEU A 52 -10.36 16.75 -13.85
C LEU A 52 -10.21 18.20 -14.28
N ASP A 53 -10.38 18.51 -15.55
CA ASP A 53 -10.65 19.89 -15.92
C ASP A 53 -12.02 20.30 -15.37
N ILE A 54 -12.19 21.57 -15.04
CA ILE A 54 -13.44 22.09 -14.48
C ILE A 54 -14.39 22.48 -15.60
N GLU A 55 -13.89 23.18 -16.61
CA GLU A 55 -14.69 23.69 -17.72
C GLU A 55 -14.65 22.70 -18.88
N MET A 56 -15.63 21.83 -18.96
CA MET A 56 -15.79 20.85 -20.04
C MET A 56 -17.18 20.97 -20.66
N ALA A 57 -17.30 20.63 -21.93
CA ALA A 57 -18.60 20.57 -22.61
C ALA A 57 -19.47 19.44 -22.01
N GLY A 58 -20.72 19.72 -21.73
CA GLY A 58 -21.68 18.76 -21.15
C GLY A 58 -21.62 18.76 -19.62
N ILE A 59 -21.00 17.76 -19.02
CA ILE A 59 -20.87 17.65 -17.55
C ILE A 59 -19.61 18.40 -17.11
N SER A 60 -19.75 19.35 -16.20
CA SER A 60 -18.60 20.06 -15.61
C SER A 60 -17.74 19.13 -14.77
N GLY A 61 -16.45 19.47 -14.59
CA GLY A 61 -15.55 18.70 -13.73
C GLY A 61 -16.01 18.63 -12.28
N VAL A 62 -16.74 19.63 -11.80
CA VAL A 62 -17.33 19.66 -10.45
C VAL A 62 -18.47 18.63 -10.33
N GLU A 63 -19.34 18.56 -11.32
CA GLU A 63 -20.41 17.56 -11.38
C GLU A 63 -19.84 16.16 -11.54
N LEU A 64 -18.85 15.98 -12.43
CA LEU A 64 -18.13 14.72 -12.60
C LEU A 64 -17.50 14.25 -11.30
N ALA A 65 -16.83 15.13 -10.57
CA ALA A 65 -16.23 14.80 -9.26
C ALA A 65 -17.28 14.31 -8.24
N SER A 66 -18.46 14.96 -8.22
CA SER A 66 -19.57 14.56 -7.36
C SER A 66 -20.08 13.16 -7.69
N GLU A 67 -20.23 12.84 -8.98
CA GLU A 67 -20.67 11.51 -9.42
C GLU A 67 -19.62 10.42 -9.14
N LEU A 68 -18.34 10.70 -9.40
CA LEU A 68 -17.24 9.78 -9.10
C LEU A 68 -17.18 9.42 -7.60
N LYS A 69 -17.43 10.40 -6.72
CA LYS A 69 -17.48 10.18 -5.26
C LYS A 69 -18.65 9.31 -4.81
N LYS A 70 -19.73 9.22 -5.58
CA LYS A 70 -20.81 8.27 -5.28
C LYS A 70 -20.39 6.82 -5.53
N PHE A 71 -19.52 6.57 -6.51
CA PHE A 71 -18.98 5.23 -6.79
C PHE A 71 -17.83 4.84 -5.86
N ASN A 72 -16.95 5.82 -5.56
CA ASN A 72 -15.85 5.65 -4.60
C ASN A 72 -15.69 6.91 -3.74
N SER A 73 -16.21 6.89 -2.51
CA SER A 73 -16.09 8.02 -1.57
C SER A 73 -14.64 8.35 -1.20
N GLU A 74 -13.72 7.41 -1.43
CA GLU A 74 -12.30 7.54 -1.11
C GLU A 74 -11.44 8.09 -2.27
N ILE A 75 -12.04 8.31 -3.44
CA ILE A 75 -11.31 8.84 -4.60
C ILE A 75 -10.71 10.22 -4.30
N ASN A 76 -9.45 10.41 -4.65
CA ASN A 76 -8.81 11.72 -4.61
C ASN A 76 -9.17 12.51 -5.87
N ILE A 77 -9.75 13.68 -5.71
CA ILE A 77 -10.06 14.59 -6.82
C ILE A 77 -9.01 15.69 -6.86
N VAL A 78 -8.39 15.88 -8.01
CA VAL A 78 -7.46 16.98 -8.30
C VAL A 78 -8.00 17.76 -9.48
N PHE A 79 -8.43 18.99 -9.25
CA PHE A 79 -8.89 19.86 -10.34
C PHE A 79 -7.71 20.46 -11.11
N CYS A 80 -7.82 20.50 -12.44
CA CYS A 80 -6.81 21.00 -13.36
C CYS A 80 -7.44 22.03 -14.28
N THR A 81 -7.27 23.33 -14.01
CA THR A 81 -7.99 24.37 -14.76
C THR A 81 -7.13 25.60 -15.06
N GLY A 82 -7.50 26.33 -16.11
CA GLY A 82 -6.94 27.67 -16.41
C GLY A 82 -7.46 28.78 -15.54
N TYR A 83 -8.52 28.57 -14.77
CA TYR A 83 -9.26 29.61 -14.05
C TYR A 83 -9.17 29.43 -12.55
N GLY A 84 -8.98 30.57 -11.84
CA GLY A 84 -8.81 30.57 -10.37
C GLY A 84 -10.13 30.62 -9.57
N ASN A 85 -11.27 30.79 -10.22
CA ASN A 85 -12.55 31.15 -9.57
C ASN A 85 -13.31 29.95 -8.98
N TYR A 86 -12.85 28.72 -9.21
CA TYR A 86 -13.55 27.49 -8.79
C TYR A 86 -13.00 26.88 -7.49
N ARG A 87 -12.17 27.62 -6.75
CA ARG A 87 -11.57 27.12 -5.49
C ARG A 87 -12.61 26.82 -4.43
N ASP A 88 -13.67 27.62 -4.36
CA ASP A 88 -14.74 27.43 -3.37
C ASP A 88 -15.50 26.12 -3.65
N ALA A 89 -15.86 25.85 -4.91
CA ALA A 89 -16.50 24.60 -5.31
C ALA A 89 -15.59 23.38 -5.08
N ALA A 90 -14.29 23.51 -5.32
CA ALA A 90 -13.31 22.46 -5.02
C ALA A 90 -13.21 22.19 -3.52
N PHE A 91 -13.30 23.23 -2.69
CA PHE A 91 -13.28 23.14 -1.24
C PHE A 91 -14.53 22.42 -0.71
N ASP A 92 -15.72 22.79 -1.19
CA ASP A 92 -17.00 22.19 -0.80
C ASP A 92 -17.05 20.69 -1.12
N LEU A 93 -16.50 20.30 -2.26
CA LEU A 93 -16.35 18.89 -2.65
C LEU A 93 -15.21 18.17 -1.93
N HIS A 94 -14.52 18.86 -1.03
CA HIS A 94 -13.36 18.28 -0.37
C HIS A 94 -12.36 17.68 -1.37
N ALA A 95 -12.02 18.41 -2.41
CA ALA A 95 -10.98 18.01 -3.36
C ALA A 95 -9.63 17.82 -2.65
N SER A 96 -8.83 16.90 -3.17
CA SER A 96 -7.50 16.60 -2.64
C SER A 96 -6.44 17.56 -3.16
N GLY A 97 -6.69 18.21 -4.31
CA GLY A 97 -5.75 19.15 -4.91
C GLY A 97 -6.37 20.05 -5.96
N TYR A 98 -5.60 21.08 -6.34
CA TYR A 98 -6.00 22.07 -7.34
C TYR A 98 -4.78 22.55 -8.13
N LEU A 99 -4.73 22.23 -9.42
CA LEU A 99 -3.64 22.57 -10.31
C LEU A 99 -4.06 23.64 -11.31
N MET A 100 -3.27 24.72 -11.36
CA MET A 100 -3.41 25.73 -12.41
C MET A 100 -2.65 25.32 -13.67
N LYS A 101 -3.31 25.34 -14.83
CA LYS A 101 -2.68 25.19 -16.15
C LYS A 101 -1.67 26.33 -16.38
N PRO A 102 -0.49 26.11 -16.98
CA PRO A 102 -0.03 24.85 -17.56
C PRO A 102 0.39 23.84 -16.48
N ILE A 103 0.05 22.57 -16.73
CA ILE A 103 0.39 21.46 -15.84
C ILE A 103 1.82 20.98 -16.14
N THR A 104 2.65 20.89 -15.09
CA THR A 104 4.02 20.37 -15.17
C THR A 104 4.20 19.13 -14.28
N PRO A 105 5.17 18.25 -14.56
CA PRO A 105 5.45 17.10 -13.71
C PRO A 105 5.71 17.47 -12.25
N GLU A 106 6.39 18.59 -11.98
CA GLU A 106 6.68 19.05 -10.62
C GLU A 106 5.41 19.44 -9.85
N LYS A 107 4.44 20.06 -10.54
CA LYS A 107 3.14 20.40 -9.94
C LYS A 107 2.36 19.12 -9.63
N VAL A 108 2.32 18.16 -10.57
CA VAL A 108 1.66 16.86 -10.37
C VAL A 108 2.31 16.12 -9.19
N LYS A 109 3.65 16.06 -9.13
CA LYS A 109 4.37 15.42 -8.03
C LYS A 109 3.98 16.01 -6.68
N ARG A 110 3.97 17.33 -6.58
CA ARG A 110 3.60 18.03 -5.34
C ARG A 110 2.17 17.70 -4.89
N GLU A 111 1.20 17.64 -5.81
CA GLU A 111 -0.17 17.29 -5.46
C GLU A 111 -0.30 15.82 -5.04
N LEU A 112 0.41 14.90 -5.72
CA LEU A 112 0.44 13.48 -5.34
C LEU A 112 1.03 13.24 -3.94
N GLU A 113 2.03 14.03 -3.55
CA GLU A 113 2.65 13.99 -2.21
C GLU A 113 1.72 14.56 -1.11
N ASN A 114 0.78 15.44 -1.48
CA ASN A 114 -0.10 16.15 -0.56
C ASN A 114 -1.57 15.73 -0.68
N LEU A 115 -1.86 14.59 -1.29
CA LEU A 115 -3.23 14.10 -1.42
C LEU A 115 -3.91 14.01 -0.05
N ARG A 116 -5.16 14.47 0.04
CA ARG A 116 -5.97 14.41 1.25
C ARG A 116 -6.12 12.99 1.80
N ARG A 117 -6.19 12.03 0.90
CA ARG A 117 -6.15 10.60 1.20
C ARG A 117 -4.90 10.04 0.57
N PRO A 118 -3.84 9.83 1.35
CA PRO A 118 -2.61 9.27 0.83
C PRO A 118 -2.92 7.97 0.12
N ILE A 119 -2.55 7.89 -1.14
CA ILE A 119 -2.63 6.65 -1.87
C ILE A 119 -1.43 5.85 -1.42
N PHE A 120 -1.65 5.03 -0.42
CA PHE A 120 -0.67 4.02 -0.10
C PHE A 120 -0.59 3.11 -1.32
N GLU A 121 0.60 2.96 -1.88
CA GLU A 121 0.88 1.82 -2.75
C GLU A 121 0.22 0.62 -2.09
N LYS A 122 -0.67 -0.05 -2.83
CA LYS A 122 -1.39 -1.22 -2.33
C LYS A 122 -0.30 -2.24 -2.02
N LYS A 123 0.10 -2.30 -0.75
CA LYS A 123 1.17 -3.19 -0.34
C LYS A 123 0.74 -4.58 -0.74
N ARG A 124 1.48 -5.20 -1.63
CA ARG A 124 1.14 -6.52 -2.14
C ARG A 124 1.20 -7.57 -1.04
N LEU A 125 2.18 -7.46 -0.13
CA LEU A 125 2.33 -8.38 1.01
C LEU A 125 1.50 -7.89 2.19
N LYS A 126 0.43 -8.63 2.50
CA LYS A 126 -0.37 -8.43 3.71
C LYS A 126 -0.03 -9.52 4.71
N VAL A 127 0.22 -9.12 5.96
CA VAL A 127 0.52 -10.01 7.06
C VAL A 127 -0.51 -9.82 8.16
N GLN A 128 -1.06 -10.92 8.63
CA GLN A 128 -1.83 -11.02 9.86
C GLN A 128 -0.89 -11.54 10.95
N ALA A 129 -0.67 -10.74 11.99
CA ALA A 129 0.17 -11.08 13.14
C ALA A 129 -0.66 -11.35 14.41
N PHE A 130 -1.84 -10.73 14.53
CA PHE A 130 -2.75 -10.99 15.64
C PHE A 130 -3.51 -12.31 15.42
N GLY A 131 -3.58 -13.14 16.47
CA GLY A 131 -3.97 -14.53 16.38
C GLY A 131 -2.87 -15.40 15.76
N ASN A 132 -3.21 -16.24 14.81
CA ASN A 132 -2.24 -17.01 14.03
C ASN A 132 -1.60 -16.16 12.93
N PHE A 133 -0.30 -16.35 12.74
CA PHE A 133 0.43 -15.68 11.65
C PHE A 133 0.00 -16.22 10.29
N GLU A 134 -0.43 -15.32 9.41
CA GLU A 134 -0.73 -15.60 8.01
C GLU A 134 -0.15 -14.50 7.09
N ALA A 135 0.26 -14.90 5.89
CA ALA A 135 0.78 -13.99 4.88
C ALA A 135 0.06 -14.16 3.55
N TYR A 136 -0.29 -13.04 2.92
CA TYR A 136 -1.07 -12.98 1.69
C TYR A 136 -0.40 -12.05 0.68
N ALA A 137 -0.44 -12.43 -0.59
CA ALA A 137 -0.12 -11.56 -1.71
C ALA A 137 -1.36 -11.37 -2.57
N ASP A 138 -1.75 -10.13 -2.84
CA ASP A 138 -2.96 -9.76 -3.60
C ASP A 138 -4.22 -10.53 -3.15
N GLY A 139 -4.36 -10.71 -1.82
CA GLY A 139 -5.49 -11.40 -1.18
C GLY A 139 -5.43 -12.93 -1.21
N LYS A 140 -4.41 -13.54 -1.79
CA LYS A 140 -4.20 -14.99 -1.80
C LYS A 140 -3.16 -15.38 -0.75
N PRO A 141 -3.38 -16.49 0.02
CA PRO A 141 -2.38 -16.96 0.96
C PRO A 141 -1.08 -17.35 0.24
N LEU A 142 0.07 -16.99 0.83
CA LEU A 142 1.37 -17.45 0.33
C LEU A 142 1.55 -18.94 0.63
N ALA A 143 1.94 -19.70 -0.39
CA ALA A 143 2.19 -21.13 -0.28
C ALA A 143 3.71 -21.41 -0.26
N PHE A 144 4.25 -21.64 0.93
CA PHE A 144 5.65 -21.99 1.12
C PHE A 144 5.85 -23.50 0.96
N LYS A 145 6.98 -23.89 0.37
CA LYS A 145 7.37 -25.29 0.21
C LYS A 145 7.64 -25.97 1.55
N TYR A 146 8.20 -25.24 2.51
CA TYR A 146 8.51 -25.77 3.84
C TYR A 146 7.73 -25.02 4.92
N ARG A 147 7.18 -25.71 5.90
CA ARG A 147 6.48 -25.12 7.03
C ARG A 147 7.33 -24.07 7.76
N ARG A 148 8.63 -24.34 7.93
CA ARG A 148 9.58 -23.43 8.59
C ARG A 148 9.92 -22.18 7.77
N THR A 149 9.60 -22.12 6.49
CA THR A 149 9.74 -20.87 5.72
C THR A 149 8.72 -19.83 6.17
N LYS A 150 7.48 -20.25 6.48
CA LYS A 150 6.46 -19.36 7.05
C LYS A 150 6.88 -18.86 8.43
N GLU A 151 7.46 -19.72 9.27
CA GLU A 151 8.03 -19.38 10.56
C GLU A 151 9.19 -18.38 10.44
N LEU A 152 10.08 -18.55 9.45
CA LEU A 152 11.14 -17.59 9.14
C LEU A 152 10.59 -16.21 8.80
N LEU A 153 9.56 -16.13 7.95
CA LEU A 153 8.92 -14.86 7.64
C LEU A 153 8.28 -14.24 8.88
N ALA A 154 7.58 -15.04 9.70
CA ALA A 154 6.97 -14.57 10.93
C ALA A 154 7.99 -13.99 11.91
N TYR A 155 9.11 -14.66 12.09
CA TYR A 155 10.20 -14.16 12.92
C TYR A 155 10.76 -12.82 12.42
N LEU A 156 11.01 -12.68 11.11
CA LEU A 156 11.50 -11.43 10.53
C LEU A 156 10.48 -10.30 10.69
N VAL A 157 9.19 -10.59 10.60
CA VAL A 157 8.11 -9.63 10.83
C VAL A 157 8.08 -9.19 12.29
N ASP A 158 8.21 -10.12 13.25
CA ASP A 158 8.28 -9.82 14.69
C ASP A 158 9.43 -8.85 15.01
N ARG A 159 10.53 -8.91 14.29
CA ARG A 159 11.71 -8.03 14.46
C ARG A 159 11.52 -6.60 13.90
N VAL A 160 10.37 -6.29 13.30
CA VAL A 160 9.95 -4.93 12.88
C VAL A 160 11.03 -4.19 12.08
N GLY A 161 11.58 -4.85 11.04
CA GLY A 161 12.59 -4.26 10.15
C GLY A 161 14.03 -4.35 10.67
N ALA A 162 14.28 -4.88 11.87
CA ALA A 162 15.64 -5.15 12.33
C ALA A 162 16.29 -6.23 11.45
N MET A 163 17.57 -6.02 11.13
CA MET A 163 18.37 -7.00 10.39
C MET A 163 18.84 -8.10 11.36
N CYS A 164 18.45 -9.33 11.06
CA CYS A 164 18.78 -10.52 11.85
C CYS A 164 19.91 -11.30 11.21
N THR A 165 20.89 -11.71 11.97
CA THR A 165 21.97 -12.59 11.50
C THR A 165 21.48 -14.02 11.29
N VAL A 166 22.16 -14.78 10.42
CA VAL A 166 21.84 -16.22 10.23
C VAL A 166 21.92 -16.97 11.55
N GLY A 167 22.91 -16.65 12.42
CA GLY A 167 23.04 -17.29 13.74
C GLY A 167 21.86 -17.03 14.66
N GLU A 168 21.36 -15.79 14.75
CA GLU A 168 20.15 -15.44 15.52
C GLU A 168 18.92 -16.19 15.00
N ILE A 169 18.71 -16.18 13.68
CA ILE A 169 17.57 -16.84 13.04
C ILE A 169 17.61 -18.35 13.30
N THR A 170 18.77 -18.99 13.07
CA THR A 170 18.92 -20.43 13.25
C THR A 170 18.78 -20.85 14.71
N GLY A 171 19.29 -20.07 15.65
CA GLY A 171 19.12 -20.31 17.08
C GLY A 171 17.66 -20.32 17.53
N ILE A 172 16.84 -19.42 16.96
CA ILE A 172 15.41 -19.34 17.30
C ILE A 172 14.60 -20.43 16.57
N ILE A 173 14.77 -20.58 15.24
CA ILE A 173 13.93 -21.49 14.44
C ILE A 173 14.26 -22.96 14.71
N PHE A 174 15.49 -23.27 15.10
CA PHE A 174 15.93 -24.67 15.22
C PHE A 174 16.16 -25.15 16.66
N GLU A 175 15.99 -24.29 17.66
CA GLU A 175 16.06 -24.65 19.09
C GLU A 175 17.18 -25.70 19.37
N ASP A 176 18.44 -25.30 19.32
CA ASP A 176 19.64 -26.12 19.65
C ASP A 176 19.86 -27.43 18.86
N GLU A 177 19.13 -27.72 17.81
CA GLU A 177 19.44 -28.83 16.93
C GLU A 177 20.60 -28.45 15.99
N GLY A 178 21.83 -28.78 16.35
CA GLY A 178 23.07 -28.46 15.61
C GLY A 178 23.04 -28.90 14.12
N GLY A 179 23.75 -28.13 13.27
CA GLY A 179 24.12 -28.57 11.93
C GLY A 179 23.15 -28.21 10.80
N ARG A 180 22.52 -26.99 10.79
CA ARG A 180 21.44 -26.69 9.83
C ARG A 180 21.66 -25.48 8.94
N GLU A 181 22.88 -25.09 8.71
CA GLU A 181 23.17 -23.99 7.77
C GLU A 181 22.63 -24.32 6.36
N ASP A 182 22.82 -25.56 5.91
CA ASP A 182 22.27 -26.03 4.61
C ASP A 182 20.75 -25.99 4.58
N TYR A 183 20.07 -26.33 5.68
CA TYR A 183 18.61 -26.29 5.73
C TYR A 183 18.12 -24.84 5.78
N PHE A 184 18.79 -23.97 6.51
CA PHE A 184 18.49 -22.53 6.48
C PHE A 184 18.60 -21.96 5.06
N GLN A 185 19.64 -22.33 4.30
CA GLN A 185 19.77 -21.89 2.90
C GLN A 185 18.60 -22.36 2.02
N LYS A 186 18.03 -23.54 2.30
CA LYS A 186 16.81 -24.00 1.62
C LYS A 186 15.60 -23.15 2.00
N LEU A 187 15.39 -22.84 3.28
CA LEU A 187 14.30 -21.97 3.75
C LEU A 187 14.43 -20.56 3.18
N ARG A 188 15.64 -19.98 3.20
CA ARG A 188 15.90 -18.67 2.61
C ARG A 188 15.58 -18.64 1.11
N ARG A 189 16.00 -19.64 0.38
CA ARG A 189 15.71 -19.74 -1.07
C ARG A 189 14.22 -19.86 -1.33
N ASP A 190 13.52 -20.70 -0.57
CA ASP A 190 12.07 -20.86 -0.65
C ASP A 190 11.34 -19.54 -0.34
N LEU A 191 11.74 -18.82 0.71
CA LEU A 191 11.19 -17.52 1.06
C LEU A 191 11.34 -16.51 -0.08
N LEU A 192 12.56 -16.36 -0.60
CA LEU A 192 12.86 -15.39 -1.66
C LEU A 192 12.13 -15.73 -2.96
N SER A 193 12.12 -17.02 -3.39
CA SER A 193 11.42 -17.47 -4.58
C SER A 193 9.90 -17.27 -4.43
N THR A 194 9.30 -17.64 -3.29
CA THR A 194 7.85 -17.47 -3.06
C THR A 194 7.44 -15.99 -3.12
N LEU A 195 8.25 -15.09 -2.55
CA LEU A 195 7.98 -13.66 -2.58
C LEU A 195 8.24 -13.05 -3.96
N GLU A 196 9.22 -13.54 -4.72
CA GLU A 196 9.49 -13.13 -6.09
C GLU A 196 8.35 -13.52 -7.02
N ASP A 197 7.90 -14.78 -6.96
CA ASP A 197 6.76 -15.30 -7.73
C ASP A 197 5.47 -14.53 -7.42
N ALA A 198 5.32 -14.07 -6.17
CA ALA A 198 4.20 -13.25 -5.72
C ALA A 198 4.37 -11.75 -6.02
N GLY A 199 5.50 -11.32 -6.61
CA GLY A 199 5.82 -9.92 -6.86
C GLY A 199 6.03 -9.08 -5.59
N CYS A 200 6.41 -9.74 -4.47
CA CYS A 200 6.58 -9.13 -3.14
C CYS A 200 8.04 -9.15 -2.66
N ILE A 201 9.00 -9.38 -3.56
CA ILE A 201 10.42 -9.53 -3.19
C ILE A 201 10.98 -8.27 -2.50
N GLY A 202 10.43 -7.08 -2.82
CA GLY A 202 10.79 -5.83 -2.15
C GLY A 202 10.50 -5.81 -0.64
N ALA A 203 9.65 -6.71 -0.14
CA ALA A 203 9.35 -6.82 1.30
C ALA A 203 10.50 -7.42 2.11
N ILE A 204 11.54 -7.98 1.48
CA ILE A 204 12.71 -8.57 2.16
C ILE A 204 13.99 -7.84 1.78
N ILE A 205 14.76 -7.47 2.79
CA ILE A 205 16.16 -7.06 2.62
C ILE A 205 17.04 -8.26 2.97
N HIS A 206 17.98 -8.60 2.07
CA HIS A 206 19.03 -9.55 2.37
C HIS A 206 20.40 -8.91 2.12
N LYS A 207 21.27 -9.00 3.10
CA LYS A 207 22.68 -8.63 3.03
C LYS A 207 23.52 -9.85 3.37
N ARG A 208 24.85 -9.77 3.17
CA ARG A 208 25.74 -10.89 3.48
C ARG A 208 25.56 -11.34 4.94
N GLY A 209 25.03 -12.56 5.14
CA GLY A 209 24.82 -13.16 6.46
C GLY A 209 23.65 -12.57 7.28
N MET A 210 22.79 -11.74 6.69
CA MET A 210 21.67 -11.10 7.39
C MET A 210 20.41 -11.06 6.54
N LEU A 211 19.25 -11.13 7.19
CA LEU A 211 17.92 -10.97 6.63
C LEU A 211 17.09 -10.00 7.47
N GLY A 212 16.19 -9.27 6.83
CA GLY A 212 15.23 -8.40 7.48
C GLY A 212 14.03 -8.12 6.58
N VAL A 213 12.98 -7.52 7.12
CA VAL A 213 11.82 -7.06 6.35
C VAL A 213 11.87 -5.56 6.10
N VAL A 214 11.31 -5.11 4.98
CA VAL A 214 11.04 -3.70 4.68
C VAL A 214 9.66 -3.36 5.21
N VAL A 215 9.57 -2.71 6.36
CA VAL A 215 8.31 -2.39 7.05
C VAL A 215 7.35 -1.61 6.12
N SER A 216 7.90 -0.72 5.28
CA SER A 216 7.09 0.06 4.32
C SER A 216 6.44 -0.78 3.23
N GLU A 217 6.95 -1.95 2.89
CA GLU A 217 6.43 -2.87 1.87
C GLU A 217 5.43 -3.91 2.41
N ILE A 218 5.15 -3.88 3.71
CA ILE A 218 4.28 -4.85 4.38
C ILE A 218 3.10 -4.14 5.03
N GLN A 219 1.88 -4.56 4.68
CA GLN A 219 0.68 -4.20 5.43
C GLN A 219 0.49 -5.23 6.54
N CYS A 220 0.73 -4.82 7.79
CA CYS A 220 0.64 -5.70 8.96
C CYS A 220 -0.22 -5.06 10.03
N ASP A 221 -1.16 -5.82 10.60
CA ASP A 221 -2.04 -5.38 11.69
C ASP A 221 -1.23 -4.91 12.92
N TYR A 222 -0.19 -5.62 13.28
CA TYR A 222 0.75 -5.24 14.33
C TYR A 222 1.47 -3.92 14.04
N TYR A 223 1.96 -3.71 12.80
CA TYR A 223 2.64 -2.47 12.40
C TYR A 223 1.68 -1.28 12.36
N ASP A 224 0.42 -1.50 11.97
CA ASP A 224 -0.62 -0.47 12.00
C ASP A 224 -0.88 0.02 13.44
N CYS A 225 -0.84 -0.89 14.42
CA CYS A 225 -0.94 -0.52 15.83
C CYS A 225 0.33 0.17 16.36
N LEU A 226 1.53 -0.29 15.99
CA LEU A 226 2.78 0.37 16.39
C LEU A 226 2.90 1.79 15.87
N SER A 227 2.40 2.05 14.65
CA SER A 227 2.40 3.38 14.03
C SER A 227 1.26 4.29 14.47
N GLY A 228 0.37 3.83 15.35
CA GLY A 228 -0.80 4.58 15.80
C GLY A 228 -1.93 4.72 14.77
N LYS A 229 -1.86 4.02 13.64
CA LYS A 229 -2.94 4.01 12.64
C LYS A 229 -4.20 3.30 13.15
N LYS A 230 -4.01 2.31 14.00
CA LYS A 230 -5.08 1.58 14.67
C LYS A 230 -4.85 1.56 16.17
N ASP A 231 -5.93 1.66 16.92
CA ASP A 231 -5.89 1.50 18.36
C ASP A 231 -5.66 0.03 18.69
N LEU A 232 -4.61 -0.25 19.46
CA LEU A 232 -4.25 -1.60 19.88
C LEU A 232 -5.38 -2.29 20.66
N ALA A 233 -6.10 -1.55 21.52
CA ALA A 233 -7.21 -2.09 22.30
C ALA A 233 -8.38 -2.60 21.44
N ASN A 234 -8.52 -2.07 20.21
CA ASN A 234 -9.58 -2.47 19.28
C ASN A 234 -9.17 -3.60 18.32
N CYS A 235 -7.88 -3.93 18.26
CA CYS A 235 -7.35 -4.88 17.26
C CYS A 235 -6.68 -6.11 17.86
N TYR A 236 -6.19 -6.01 19.11
CA TYR A 236 -5.49 -7.08 19.78
C TYR A 236 -6.39 -7.71 20.86
N PHE A 237 -6.61 -9.02 20.78
CA PHE A 237 -7.48 -9.79 21.65
C PHE A 237 -6.72 -10.84 22.47
N GLY A 238 -5.47 -10.57 22.84
CA GLY A 238 -4.66 -11.43 23.69
C GLY A 238 -3.81 -12.46 22.93
N GLU A 239 -3.87 -12.48 21.61
CA GLU A 239 -3.14 -13.45 20.78
C GLU A 239 -2.28 -12.74 19.73
N TYR A 240 -1.00 -13.13 19.67
CA TYR A 240 -0.02 -12.66 18.72
C TYR A 240 0.85 -13.83 18.25
N MET A 241 0.78 -14.16 16.95
CA MET A 241 1.53 -15.27 16.32
C MET A 241 1.53 -16.55 17.18
N SER A 242 0.35 -16.96 17.68
CA SER A 242 0.15 -17.97 18.75
C SER A 242 0.79 -19.34 18.43
N GLN A 243 1.14 -19.62 17.16
CA GLN A 243 1.78 -20.86 16.74
C GLN A 243 3.31 -20.87 16.95
N TYR A 244 3.92 -19.76 17.42
CA TYR A 244 5.39 -19.64 17.53
C TYR A 244 5.83 -19.21 18.92
N SER A 245 6.75 -19.98 19.53
CA SER A 245 7.29 -19.72 20.86
C SER A 245 8.04 -18.39 20.97
N PHE A 246 8.79 -17.99 19.93
CA PHE A 246 9.53 -16.72 19.92
C PHE A 246 8.63 -15.48 20.07
N ALA A 247 7.34 -15.60 19.72
CA ALA A 247 6.38 -14.49 19.79
C ALA A 247 5.83 -14.23 21.20
N GLU A 248 6.06 -15.12 22.16
CA GLU A 248 5.55 -15.02 23.54
C GLU A 248 5.97 -13.72 24.23
N TYR A 249 7.21 -13.28 24.02
CA TYR A 249 7.71 -12.04 24.63
C TYR A 249 6.97 -10.82 24.09
N THR A 250 6.79 -10.72 22.77
CA THR A 250 6.04 -9.64 22.12
C THR A 250 4.55 -9.70 22.55
N ASN A 251 3.98 -10.91 22.63
CA ASN A 251 2.61 -11.11 23.10
C ASN A 251 2.41 -10.59 24.54
N ALA A 252 3.35 -10.92 25.44
CA ALA A 252 3.30 -10.45 26.84
C ALA A 252 3.39 -8.91 26.93
N GLN A 253 4.23 -8.27 26.11
CA GLN A 253 4.32 -6.81 26.06
C GLN A 253 3.00 -6.18 25.55
N LEU A 254 2.38 -6.74 24.53
CA LEU A 254 1.11 -6.26 23.99
C LEU A 254 -0.02 -6.41 25.04
N THR A 255 -0.11 -7.56 25.68
CA THR A 255 -1.08 -7.85 26.77
C THR A 255 -0.96 -6.83 27.90
N SER A 256 0.26 -6.54 28.33
CA SER A 256 0.53 -5.53 29.35
C SER A 256 0.07 -4.12 28.96
N LYS A 257 0.27 -3.74 27.70
CA LYS A 257 -0.14 -2.41 27.17
C LYS A 257 -1.66 -2.23 27.12
N VAL A 258 -2.39 -3.30 26.80
CA VAL A 258 -3.86 -3.25 26.69
C VAL A 258 -4.56 -3.48 28.05
N GLY A 259 -3.82 -3.96 29.06
CA GLY A 259 -4.38 -4.25 30.40
C GLY A 259 -5.30 -5.48 30.42
N ILE A 260 -5.16 -6.37 29.44
CA ILE A 260 -5.83 -7.69 29.45
C ILE A 260 -5.14 -8.53 30.54
N LYS A 261 -5.93 -9.01 31.50
CA LYS A 261 -5.47 -9.91 32.59
C LYS A 261 -5.66 -11.36 32.21
#